data_f0c473c01efa11af0a6fc1c528b80462
#
_entry.id   f0c473c01efa11af0a6fc1c528b80462
#
_cell.length_a   1.000
_cell.length_b   1.000
_cell.length_c   1.000
_cell.angle_alpha   90.00
_cell.angle_beta   90.00
_cell.angle_gamma   90.00
#
_symmetry.space_group_name_H-M   'P 1'
#
loop_
_entity.id
_entity.type
_entity.pdbx_description
1 polymer ?
#
loop_
_entity_poly.entity_id
_entity_poly.type
_entity_poly.pdbx_seq_one_letter_code
_entity_poly.pdbx_strand_id
1 'polypeptide(L)'
;MYSHNWYLELILKDLKKLGYNITFECLNAVDYGVPQNRERLIVVGHKNNFSFPRKEIKRVCVEEAIGDLMYTTPEDSKFLTKSQDEYIAKYEKASCCKVPRDLHPDRPARTLTCRNLAGATSDMQRVKLKDGRRRRLLHKEAARLQSFPDWFEFSGNETEKFNQIGNAVPPLLAYKVAIAIKESYYDLCTQNTNHHYSEQLTLLEAI
;
A
#
# COMPACT_ATOMS: atom_id res chain seq x y z
N MET A 1 16.23 12.58 12.25
CA MET A 1 15.87 11.14 12.26
C MET A 1 15.33 10.81 13.64
N TYR A 2 14.08 10.35 13.77
CA TYR A 2 13.43 9.81 15.00
C TYR A 2 13.06 10.76 16.14
N SER A 3 12.33 11.83 15.86
CA SER A 3 11.65 12.58 16.94
C SER A 3 10.27 11.99 17.36
N HIS A 4 9.83 10.88 16.75
CA HIS A 4 8.49 10.30 16.96
C HIS A 4 8.49 8.88 17.56
N ASN A 5 9.63 8.40 18.03
CA ASN A 5 9.76 7.03 18.57
C ASN A 5 8.96 6.85 19.88
N TRP A 6 8.76 7.91 20.64
CA TRP A 6 8.04 7.88 21.91
C TRP A 6 6.55 7.51 21.76
N TYR A 7 5.90 7.92 20.67
CA TYR A 7 4.51 7.52 20.40
C TYR A 7 4.38 6.02 20.16
N LEU A 8 5.29 5.45 19.37
CA LEU A 8 5.31 4.02 19.15
C LEU A 8 5.54 3.27 20.47
N GLU A 9 6.52 3.70 21.26
CA GLU A 9 6.80 3.11 22.58
C GLU A 9 5.60 3.16 23.52
N LEU A 10 4.86 4.27 23.54
CA LEU A 10 3.63 4.41 24.31
C LEU A 10 2.57 3.41 23.87
N ILE A 11 2.30 3.32 22.58
CA ILE A 11 1.33 2.36 22.00
C ILE A 11 1.74 0.92 22.34
N LEU A 12 3.01 0.57 22.15
CA LEU A 12 3.52 -0.76 22.46
C LEU A 12 3.36 -1.09 23.96
N LYS A 13 3.65 -0.12 24.84
CA LYS A 13 3.48 -0.29 26.29
C LYS A 13 2.02 -0.53 26.67
N ASP A 14 1.09 0.23 26.09
CA ASP A 14 -0.33 0.09 26.43
C ASP A 14 -0.93 -1.21 25.92
N LEU A 15 -0.56 -1.63 24.69
CA LEU A 15 -0.96 -2.94 24.16
C LEU A 15 -0.41 -4.10 25.03
N LYS A 16 0.85 -4.00 25.50
CA LYS A 16 1.42 -5.00 26.42
C LYS A 16 0.68 -5.08 27.75
N LYS A 17 0.26 -3.94 28.34
CA LYS A 17 -0.56 -3.93 29.57
C LYS A 17 -1.89 -4.67 29.38
N LEU A 18 -2.47 -4.64 28.18
CA LEU A 18 -3.67 -5.40 27.82
C LEU A 18 -3.40 -6.89 27.59
N GLY A 19 -2.16 -7.33 27.80
CA GLY A 19 -1.76 -8.74 27.71
C GLY A 19 -1.58 -9.23 26.28
N TYR A 20 -1.31 -8.35 25.31
CA TYR A 20 -0.94 -8.75 23.95
C TYR A 20 0.58 -8.92 23.79
N ASN A 21 0.98 -9.96 23.08
CA ASN A 21 2.27 -9.99 22.41
C ASN A 21 2.21 -9.06 21.20
N ILE A 22 3.32 -8.42 20.86
CA ILE A 22 3.31 -7.43 19.80
C ILE A 22 4.42 -7.73 18.81
N THR A 23 4.05 -7.83 17.55
CA THR A 23 4.97 -7.90 16.42
C THR A 23 4.73 -6.70 15.52
N PHE A 24 5.79 -6.01 15.11
CA PHE A 24 5.68 -4.88 14.20
C PHE A 24 6.81 -4.88 13.17
N GLU A 25 6.50 -4.45 11.96
CA GLU A 25 7.44 -4.36 10.85
C GLU A 25 7.06 -3.21 9.91
N CYS A 26 8.06 -2.59 9.29
CA CYS A 26 7.83 -1.64 8.20
C CYS A 26 7.75 -2.42 6.89
N LEU A 27 6.54 -2.62 6.38
CA LEU A 27 6.29 -3.37 5.15
C LEU A 27 6.28 -2.43 3.95
N ASN A 28 6.97 -2.80 2.86
CA ASN A 28 6.84 -2.11 1.59
C ASN A 28 5.82 -2.85 0.71
N ALA A 29 4.75 -2.17 0.33
CA ALA A 29 3.63 -2.74 -0.44
C ALA A 29 4.09 -3.41 -1.75
N VAL A 30 5.16 -2.93 -2.38
CA VAL A 30 5.73 -3.52 -3.59
C VAL A 30 6.18 -4.98 -3.40
N ASP A 31 6.58 -5.34 -2.21
CA ASP A 31 7.01 -6.71 -1.88
C ASP A 31 5.82 -7.65 -1.65
N TYR A 32 4.60 -7.16 -1.83
CA TYR A 32 3.35 -7.89 -1.64
C TYR A 32 2.40 -7.81 -2.85
N GLY A 33 2.97 -7.56 -4.05
CA GLY A 33 2.23 -7.54 -5.30
C GLY A 33 1.53 -6.22 -5.63
N VAL A 34 1.72 -5.17 -4.83
CA VAL A 34 1.18 -3.83 -5.12
C VAL A 34 2.14 -3.11 -6.09
N PRO A 35 1.66 -2.55 -7.22
CA PRO A 35 2.52 -1.88 -8.20
C PRO A 35 3.00 -0.49 -7.74
N GLN A 36 3.38 -0.39 -6.45
CA GLN A 36 3.76 0.87 -5.83
C GLN A 36 4.76 0.65 -4.69
N ASN A 37 5.83 1.44 -4.67
CA ASN A 37 6.70 1.57 -3.50
C ASN A 37 5.99 2.39 -2.42
N ARG A 38 5.52 1.71 -1.35
CA ARG A 38 4.79 2.34 -0.25
C ARG A 38 5.10 1.65 1.05
N GLU A 39 5.93 2.26 1.87
CA GLU A 39 6.27 1.74 3.18
C GLU A 39 5.21 2.12 4.22
N ARG A 40 4.83 1.15 5.04
CA ARG A 40 3.91 1.33 6.15
C ARG A 40 4.36 0.54 7.35
N LEU A 41 4.42 1.18 8.50
CA LEU A 41 4.56 0.50 9.77
C LEU A 41 3.25 -0.20 10.10
N ILE A 42 3.31 -1.52 10.23
CA ILE A 42 2.19 -2.35 10.66
C ILE A 42 2.53 -2.89 12.05
N VAL A 43 1.61 -2.74 12.99
CA VAL A 43 1.71 -3.24 14.35
C VAL A 43 0.57 -4.22 14.57
N VAL A 44 0.90 -5.44 14.99
CA VAL A 44 -0.08 -6.50 15.26
C VAL A 44 0.03 -6.91 16.73
N GLY A 45 -1.07 -6.74 17.47
CA GLY A 45 -1.23 -7.31 18.81
C GLY A 45 -1.85 -8.70 18.71
N HIS A 46 -1.19 -9.71 19.28
CA HIS A 46 -1.63 -11.10 19.17
C HIS A 46 -1.45 -11.85 20.49
N LYS A 47 -2.12 -12.99 20.64
CA LYS A 47 -1.99 -13.87 21.81
C LYS A 47 -1.08 -15.07 21.56
N ASN A 48 -0.70 -15.31 20.31
CA ASN A 48 0.01 -16.48 19.82
C ASN A 48 1.32 -16.10 19.15
N ASN A 49 1.89 -17.05 18.40
CA ASN A 49 2.99 -16.79 17.48
C ASN A 49 2.42 -16.21 16.17
N PHE A 50 2.69 -14.95 15.93
CA PHE A 50 2.35 -14.27 14.69
C PHE A 50 3.61 -13.97 13.89
N SER A 51 3.56 -14.20 12.58
CA SER A 51 4.59 -13.78 11.63
C SER A 51 3.95 -13.03 10.47
N PHE A 52 4.64 -11.98 10.01
CA PHE A 52 4.20 -11.26 8.82
C PHE A 52 4.24 -12.15 7.56
N PRO A 53 3.40 -11.87 6.55
CA PRO A 53 3.38 -12.65 5.32
C PRO A 53 4.73 -12.59 4.60
N ARG A 54 5.06 -13.67 3.88
CA ARG A 54 6.29 -13.74 3.09
C ARG A 54 6.24 -12.77 1.91
N LYS A 55 7.37 -12.14 1.63
CA LYS A 55 7.54 -11.25 0.47
C LYS A 55 7.46 -12.04 -0.84
N GLU A 56 6.86 -11.45 -1.85
CA GLU A 56 6.84 -11.99 -3.21
C GLU A 56 8.15 -11.71 -3.93
N ILE A 57 8.56 -12.63 -4.77
CA ILE A 57 9.79 -12.49 -5.57
C ILE A 57 9.56 -11.51 -6.73
N LYS A 58 8.38 -11.60 -7.37
CA LYS A 58 8.02 -10.76 -8.52
C LYS A 58 7.40 -9.45 -8.05
N ARG A 59 7.93 -8.33 -8.54
CA ARG A 59 7.35 -7.00 -8.39
C ARG A 59 6.50 -6.67 -9.59
N VAL A 60 5.29 -6.17 -9.34
CA VAL A 60 4.37 -5.72 -10.39
C VAL A 60 4.76 -4.32 -10.83
N CYS A 61 4.88 -4.09 -12.14
CA CYS A 61 5.19 -2.77 -12.70
C CYS A 61 3.92 -1.98 -13.04
N VAL A 62 4.09 -0.70 -13.36
CA VAL A 62 2.99 0.20 -13.74
C VAL A 62 2.25 -0.33 -14.96
N GLU A 63 2.96 -0.83 -15.98
CA GLU A 63 2.36 -1.33 -17.21
C GLU A 63 1.47 -2.56 -16.96
N GLU A 64 1.89 -3.46 -16.11
CA GLU A 64 1.07 -4.62 -15.72
C GLU A 64 -0.25 -4.21 -15.03
N ALA A 65 -0.25 -3.09 -14.31
CA ALA A 65 -1.41 -2.62 -13.55
C ALA A 65 -2.36 -1.72 -14.34
N ILE A 66 -1.84 -0.84 -15.18
CA ILE A 66 -2.62 0.21 -15.86
C ILE A 66 -2.28 0.37 -17.35
N GLY A 67 -1.55 -0.55 -17.96
CA GLY A 67 -1.11 -0.45 -19.36
C GLY A 67 -2.26 -0.28 -20.35
N ASP A 68 -3.41 -0.86 -20.08
CA ASP A 68 -4.65 -0.71 -20.85
C ASP A 68 -5.25 0.71 -20.78
N LEU A 69 -5.01 1.45 -19.69
CA LEU A 69 -5.50 2.81 -19.47
C LEU A 69 -4.42 3.87 -19.77
N MET A 70 -3.16 3.57 -19.48
CA MET A 70 -2.07 4.53 -19.45
C MET A 70 -1.92 5.34 -20.74
N TYR A 71 -2.17 4.71 -21.89
CA TYR A 71 -2.03 5.34 -23.21
C TYR A 71 -3.34 5.84 -23.80
N THR A 72 -4.44 5.75 -23.03
CA THR A 72 -5.73 6.29 -23.42
C THR A 72 -5.87 7.77 -23.04
N THR A 73 -6.74 8.48 -23.74
CA THR A 73 -7.07 9.89 -23.48
C THR A 73 -8.59 10.06 -23.38
N PRO A 74 -9.21 9.58 -22.30
CA PRO A 74 -10.63 9.84 -22.07
C PRO A 74 -10.95 11.35 -22.07
N GLU A 75 -12.21 11.71 -22.28
CA GLU A 75 -12.66 13.11 -22.39
C GLU A 75 -12.37 13.94 -21.13
N ASP A 76 -12.37 13.30 -19.97
CA ASP A 76 -12.04 13.92 -18.68
C ASP A 76 -10.53 14.05 -18.42
N SER A 77 -9.67 13.69 -19.38
CA SER A 77 -8.21 13.77 -19.24
C SER A 77 -7.73 15.20 -19.05
N LYS A 78 -7.02 15.43 -17.96
CA LYS A 78 -6.44 16.75 -17.63
C LYS A 78 -4.98 16.78 -18.07
N PHE A 79 -4.75 17.35 -19.25
CA PHE A 79 -3.40 17.59 -19.77
C PHE A 79 -2.69 18.69 -19.02
N LEU A 80 -1.37 18.60 -18.94
CA LEU A 80 -0.55 19.70 -18.46
C LEU A 80 -0.49 20.81 -19.50
N THR A 81 -0.56 22.05 -19.01
CA THR A 81 -0.33 23.23 -19.84
C THR A 81 1.16 23.42 -20.10
N LYS A 82 1.51 24.15 -21.15
CA LYS A 82 2.91 24.50 -21.48
C LYS A 82 3.63 25.12 -20.28
N SER A 83 2.98 26.03 -19.57
CA SER A 83 3.54 26.68 -18.37
C SER A 83 3.81 25.69 -17.24
N GLN A 84 2.95 24.67 -17.06
CA GLN A 84 3.16 23.61 -16.07
C GLN A 84 4.34 22.71 -16.47
N ASP A 85 4.46 22.36 -17.74
CA ASP A 85 5.60 21.57 -18.23
C ASP A 85 6.92 22.34 -18.07
N GLU A 86 6.96 23.61 -18.40
CA GLU A 86 8.13 24.49 -18.21
C GLU A 86 8.50 24.60 -16.72
N TYR A 87 7.52 24.77 -15.83
CA TYR A 87 7.75 24.82 -14.39
C TYR A 87 8.34 23.48 -13.87
N ILE A 88 7.80 22.36 -14.32
CA ILE A 88 8.29 21.03 -13.97
C ILE A 88 9.72 20.84 -14.44
N ALA A 89 10.02 21.16 -15.70
CA ALA A 89 11.37 21.06 -16.26
C ALA A 89 12.38 21.92 -15.49
N LYS A 90 12.00 23.16 -15.14
CA LYS A 90 12.82 24.04 -14.31
C LYS A 90 13.08 23.46 -12.92
N TYR A 91 12.05 22.89 -12.28
CA TYR A 91 12.17 22.28 -10.96
C TYR A 91 13.04 21.02 -11.01
N GLU A 92 12.85 20.15 -11.99
CA GLU A 92 13.64 18.93 -12.17
C GLU A 92 15.14 19.27 -12.38
N LYS A 93 15.43 20.31 -13.16
CA LYS A 93 16.79 20.81 -13.34
C LYS A 93 17.38 21.38 -12.04
N ALA A 94 16.64 22.20 -11.31
CA ALA A 94 17.11 22.85 -10.08
C ALA A 94 17.33 21.83 -8.93
N SER A 95 16.51 20.79 -8.86
CA SER A 95 16.61 19.73 -7.85
C SER A 95 17.56 18.60 -8.23
N CYS A 96 18.29 18.70 -9.35
CA CYS A 96 19.14 17.64 -9.89
C CYS A 96 18.41 16.30 -10.00
N CYS A 97 17.12 16.33 -10.37
CA CYS A 97 16.28 15.14 -10.45
C CYS A 97 16.79 14.21 -11.57
N LYS A 98 17.45 13.13 -11.18
CA LYS A 98 18.03 12.16 -12.11
C LYS A 98 16.95 11.36 -12.87
N VAL A 99 15.79 11.19 -12.27
CA VAL A 99 14.68 10.41 -12.84
C VAL A 99 13.43 11.29 -12.81
N PRO A 100 12.81 11.58 -13.96
CA PRO A 100 11.53 12.30 -14.02
C PRO A 100 10.46 11.65 -13.14
N ARG A 101 9.56 12.48 -12.62
CA ARG A 101 8.46 12.02 -11.74
C ARG A 101 7.25 11.51 -12.52
N ASP A 102 7.39 11.36 -13.83
CA ASP A 102 6.41 10.67 -14.66
C ASP A 102 6.32 9.21 -14.25
N LEU A 103 5.18 8.56 -14.46
CA LEU A 103 5.08 7.13 -14.30
C LEU A 103 5.95 6.43 -15.35
N HIS A 104 6.71 5.45 -14.89
CA HIS A 104 7.55 4.62 -15.74
C HIS A 104 6.89 3.24 -15.88
N PRO A 105 6.58 2.79 -17.11
CA PRO A 105 5.90 1.51 -17.36
C PRO A 105 6.62 0.30 -16.76
N ASP A 106 7.95 0.31 -16.82
CA ASP A 106 8.86 -0.77 -16.50
C ASP A 106 9.12 -1.00 -15.00
N ARG A 107 8.55 -0.19 -14.14
CA ARG A 107 8.80 -0.27 -12.69
C ARG A 107 7.57 0.08 -11.86
N PRO A 108 7.55 -0.23 -10.55
CA PRO A 108 6.50 0.19 -9.65
C PRO A 108 6.42 1.71 -9.51
N ALA A 109 5.22 2.24 -9.33
CA ALA A 109 4.99 3.65 -9.05
C ALA A 109 5.66 4.08 -7.72
N ARG A 110 5.97 5.37 -7.61
CA ARG A 110 6.30 5.99 -6.32
C ARG A 110 5.08 6.01 -5.41
N THR A 111 5.27 6.21 -4.12
CA THR A 111 4.16 6.36 -3.17
C THR A 111 3.12 7.37 -3.66
N LEU A 112 1.89 6.90 -3.84
CA LEU A 112 0.72 7.73 -4.11
C LEU A 112 0.26 8.38 -2.80
N THR A 113 0.11 9.70 -2.82
CA THR A 113 -0.38 10.48 -1.70
C THR A 113 -1.46 11.44 -2.20
N CYS A 114 -2.37 11.88 -1.33
CA CYS A 114 -3.36 12.87 -1.71
C CYS A 114 -2.73 14.12 -2.35
N ARG A 115 -1.56 14.56 -1.85
CA ARG A 115 -0.85 15.72 -2.36
C ARG A 115 -0.37 15.53 -3.81
N ASN A 116 0.23 14.38 -4.15
CA ASN A 116 0.79 14.15 -5.48
C ASN A 116 -0.22 13.59 -6.49
N LEU A 117 -1.43 13.29 -6.07
CA LEU A 117 -2.55 12.92 -6.93
C LEU A 117 -3.41 14.15 -7.29
N ALA A 118 -3.84 14.93 -6.30
CA ALA A 118 -4.77 16.03 -6.50
C ALA A 118 -4.07 17.36 -6.88
N GLY A 119 -2.79 17.53 -6.57
CA GLY A 119 -2.06 18.79 -6.75
C GLY A 119 -1.45 18.95 -8.15
N ALA A 120 -1.39 20.20 -8.64
CA ALA A 120 -0.65 20.59 -9.83
C ALA A 120 0.77 21.05 -9.46
N THR A 121 1.49 20.27 -8.68
CA THR A 121 2.84 20.61 -8.22
C THR A 121 3.90 19.81 -8.97
N SER A 122 5.16 20.22 -8.83
CA SER A 122 6.31 19.46 -9.34
C SER A 122 6.38 18.03 -8.82
N ASP A 123 5.73 17.71 -7.71
CA ASP A 123 5.68 16.36 -7.12
C ASP A 123 4.55 15.47 -7.69
N MET A 124 3.65 16.03 -8.51
CA MET A 124 2.54 15.30 -9.12
C MET A 124 3.02 14.10 -9.92
N GLN A 125 2.36 12.97 -9.73
CA GLN A 125 2.54 11.82 -10.61
C GLN A 125 1.74 12.03 -11.91
N ARG A 126 2.36 11.72 -13.03
CA ARG A 126 1.87 12.02 -14.37
C ARG A 126 2.09 10.86 -15.30
N VAL A 127 1.23 10.77 -16.28
CA VAL A 127 1.41 9.86 -17.42
C VAL A 127 2.00 10.67 -18.59
N LYS A 128 3.10 10.19 -19.16
CA LYS A 128 3.64 10.68 -20.42
C LYS A 128 3.13 9.81 -21.55
N LEU A 129 2.41 10.43 -22.49
CA LEU A 129 1.87 9.75 -23.66
C LEU A 129 2.94 9.54 -24.74
N LYS A 130 2.63 8.67 -25.73
CA LYS A 130 3.53 8.39 -26.87
C LYS A 130 3.82 9.60 -27.73
N ASP A 131 2.89 10.56 -27.79
CA ASP A 131 3.05 11.84 -28.51
C ASP A 131 3.85 12.90 -27.72
N GLY A 132 4.33 12.55 -26.53
CA GLY A 132 5.12 13.43 -25.67
C GLY A 132 4.31 14.31 -24.70
N ARG A 133 2.99 14.42 -24.89
CA ARG A 133 2.14 15.17 -23.96
C ARG A 133 2.08 14.46 -22.60
N ARG A 134 1.88 15.25 -21.56
CA ARG A 134 1.69 14.76 -20.19
C ARG A 134 0.27 15.05 -19.71
N ARG A 135 -0.32 14.08 -19.02
CA ARG A 135 -1.60 14.25 -18.34
C ARG A 135 -1.52 13.81 -16.89
N ARG A 136 -2.46 14.25 -16.08
CA ARG A 136 -2.65 13.75 -14.72
C ARG A 136 -3.11 12.30 -14.75
N LEU A 137 -2.88 11.59 -13.65
CA LEU A 137 -3.51 10.29 -13.46
C LEU A 137 -5.03 10.45 -13.38
N LEU A 138 -5.72 9.47 -13.93
CA LEU A 138 -7.14 9.26 -13.66
C LEU A 138 -7.30 8.61 -12.28
N HIS A 139 -8.44 8.82 -11.63
CA HIS A 139 -8.70 8.18 -10.34
C HIS A 139 -8.70 6.65 -10.43
N LYS A 140 -9.16 6.07 -11.55
CA LYS A 140 -9.10 4.61 -11.80
C LYS A 140 -7.66 4.09 -11.89
N GLU A 141 -6.77 4.82 -12.55
CA GLU A 141 -5.35 4.47 -12.61
C GLU A 141 -4.71 4.51 -11.22
N ALA A 142 -4.97 5.59 -10.47
CA ALA A 142 -4.47 5.71 -9.10
C ALA A 142 -5.02 4.59 -8.19
N ALA A 143 -6.28 4.21 -8.35
CA ALA A 143 -6.91 3.11 -7.63
C ALA A 143 -6.23 1.77 -7.91
N ARG A 144 -6.01 1.42 -9.19
CA ARG A 144 -5.30 0.18 -9.57
C ARG A 144 -3.86 0.16 -9.09
N LEU A 145 -3.14 1.28 -9.17
CA LEU A 145 -1.78 1.40 -8.62
C LEU A 145 -1.73 1.25 -7.09
N GLN A 146 -2.84 1.50 -6.42
CA GLN A 146 -3.04 1.25 -4.98
C GLN A 146 -3.59 -0.16 -4.70
N SER A 147 -3.80 -0.99 -5.75
CA SER A 147 -4.40 -2.33 -5.70
C SER A 147 -5.90 -2.38 -5.34
N PHE A 148 -6.64 -1.32 -5.56
CA PHE A 148 -8.11 -1.40 -5.51
C PHE A 148 -8.63 -2.15 -6.72
N PRO A 149 -9.62 -3.04 -6.55
CA PRO A 149 -10.28 -3.69 -7.67
C PRO A 149 -11.19 -2.73 -8.43
N ASP A 150 -11.42 -2.98 -9.72
CA ASP A 150 -12.17 -2.09 -10.61
C ASP A 150 -13.63 -1.87 -10.20
N TRP A 151 -14.22 -2.81 -9.48
CA TRP A 151 -15.59 -2.72 -8.96
C TRP A 151 -15.71 -1.81 -7.74
N PHE A 152 -14.58 -1.38 -7.13
CA PHE A 152 -14.63 -0.52 -5.95
C PHE A 152 -14.95 0.92 -6.35
N GLU A 153 -16.04 1.44 -5.82
CA GLU A 153 -16.51 2.79 -6.10
C GLU A 153 -16.06 3.78 -5.03
N PHE A 154 -15.47 4.88 -5.47
CA PHE A 154 -15.11 6.02 -4.62
C PHE A 154 -16.21 7.08 -4.72
N SER A 155 -16.63 7.63 -3.59
CA SER A 155 -17.65 8.68 -3.52
C SER A 155 -17.04 10.08 -3.58
N GLY A 156 -17.89 11.05 -3.97
CA GLY A 156 -17.51 12.47 -3.98
C GLY A 156 -16.83 12.94 -5.26
N ASN A 157 -16.30 14.15 -5.21
CA ASN A 157 -15.60 14.76 -6.34
C ASN A 157 -14.21 14.15 -6.56
N GLU A 158 -13.54 14.54 -7.65
CA GLU A 158 -12.23 13.99 -8.02
C GLU A 158 -11.18 14.13 -6.91
N THR A 159 -11.12 15.28 -6.25
CA THR A 159 -10.16 15.51 -5.16
C THR A 159 -10.44 14.60 -3.97
N GLU A 160 -11.70 14.39 -3.62
CA GLU A 160 -12.10 13.49 -2.56
C GLU A 160 -11.77 12.04 -2.89
N LYS A 161 -11.97 11.59 -4.13
CA LYS A 161 -11.56 10.27 -4.62
C LYS A 161 -10.03 10.10 -4.50
N PHE A 162 -9.25 11.08 -4.93
CA PHE A 162 -7.80 11.03 -4.78
C PHE A 162 -7.35 11.03 -3.32
N ASN A 163 -8.05 11.73 -2.43
CA ASN A 163 -7.77 11.72 -1.01
C ASN A 163 -8.04 10.34 -0.39
N GLN A 164 -9.14 9.71 -0.76
CA GLN A 164 -9.46 8.34 -0.32
C GLN A 164 -8.39 7.36 -0.78
N ILE A 165 -8.02 7.40 -2.06
CA ILE A 165 -6.98 6.53 -2.63
C ILE A 165 -5.61 6.79 -1.95
N GLY A 166 -5.20 8.06 -1.86
CA GLY A 166 -3.88 8.43 -1.34
C GLY A 166 -3.67 8.12 0.14
N ASN A 167 -4.74 8.15 0.94
CA ASN A 167 -4.68 7.87 2.38
C ASN A 167 -4.89 6.38 2.70
N ALA A 168 -5.37 5.58 1.77
CA ALA A 168 -5.62 4.16 2.01
C ALA A 168 -4.36 3.35 2.30
N VAL A 169 -4.53 2.29 3.06
CA VAL A 169 -3.62 1.15 3.04
C VAL A 169 -3.95 0.34 1.78
N PRO A 170 -2.95 -0.07 0.96
CA PRO A 170 -3.23 -0.87 -0.22
C PRO A 170 -4.03 -2.13 0.12
N PRO A 171 -5.21 -2.36 -0.52
CA PRO A 171 -6.08 -3.50 -0.20
C PRO A 171 -5.36 -4.84 -0.26
N LEU A 172 -4.49 -5.06 -1.25
CA LEU A 172 -3.76 -6.31 -1.38
C LEU A 172 -2.76 -6.52 -0.23
N LEU A 173 -2.05 -5.47 0.22
CA LEU A 173 -1.19 -5.56 1.41
C LEU A 173 -2.01 -5.86 2.65
N ALA A 174 -3.14 -5.16 2.85
CA ALA A 174 -4.04 -5.38 3.98
C ALA A 174 -4.59 -6.81 3.98
N TYR A 175 -5.00 -7.32 2.82
CA TYR A 175 -5.48 -8.69 2.65
C TYR A 175 -4.43 -9.73 3.08
N LYS A 176 -3.17 -9.58 2.63
CA LYS A 176 -2.10 -10.53 2.99
C LYS A 176 -1.80 -10.52 4.48
N VAL A 177 -1.79 -9.33 5.11
CA VAL A 177 -1.63 -9.22 6.56
C VAL A 177 -2.83 -9.85 7.30
N ALA A 178 -4.05 -9.64 6.82
CA ALA A 178 -5.25 -10.23 7.41
C ALA A 178 -5.25 -11.76 7.32
N ILE A 179 -4.78 -12.34 6.20
CA ILE A 179 -4.62 -13.80 6.08
C ILE A 179 -3.60 -14.32 7.10
N ALA A 180 -2.44 -13.67 7.24
CA ALA A 180 -1.45 -14.09 8.22
C ALA A 180 -1.97 -14.03 9.68
N ILE A 181 -2.78 -13.00 10.00
CA ILE A 181 -3.46 -12.92 11.30
C ILE A 181 -4.46 -14.07 11.47
N LYS A 182 -5.25 -14.36 10.43
CA LYS A 182 -6.24 -15.44 10.43
C LYS A 182 -5.56 -16.80 10.64
N GLU A 183 -4.50 -17.09 9.93
CA GLU A 183 -3.73 -18.34 10.05
C GLU A 183 -3.18 -18.50 11.47
N SER A 184 -2.56 -17.44 12.03
CA SER A 184 -2.08 -17.42 13.41
C SER A 184 -3.20 -17.71 14.44
N TYR A 185 -4.42 -17.27 14.18
CA TYR A 185 -5.57 -17.55 15.04
C TYR A 185 -6.05 -19.00 14.94
N TYR A 186 -6.10 -19.58 13.74
CA TYR A 186 -6.53 -20.99 13.55
C TYR A 186 -5.54 -21.98 14.13
N ASP A 187 -4.23 -21.73 14.04
CA ASP A 187 -3.21 -22.57 14.66
C ASP A 187 -3.42 -22.69 16.18
N LEU A 188 -3.91 -21.64 16.82
CA LEU A 188 -4.25 -21.67 18.23
C LEU A 188 -5.46 -22.56 18.52
N CYS A 189 -6.50 -22.44 17.72
CA CYS A 189 -7.72 -23.23 17.93
C CYS A 189 -7.43 -24.73 17.79
N THR A 190 -6.58 -25.12 16.85
CA THR A 190 -6.17 -26.53 16.66
C THR A 190 -5.26 -27.03 17.76
N GLN A 191 -4.35 -26.21 18.28
CA GLN A 191 -3.51 -26.59 19.43
C GLN A 191 -4.33 -26.77 20.70
N ASN A 192 -5.27 -25.88 20.98
CA ASN A 192 -6.13 -25.99 22.16
C ASN A 192 -7.08 -27.20 22.12
N THR A 193 -7.60 -27.57 20.94
CA THR A 193 -8.40 -28.77 20.78
C THR A 193 -7.58 -30.03 20.98
N ASN A 194 -6.35 -30.09 20.48
CA ASN A 194 -5.45 -31.24 20.68
C ASN A 194 -5.02 -31.37 22.15
N HIS A 195 -4.83 -30.27 22.88
CA HIS A 195 -4.51 -30.31 24.31
C HIS A 195 -5.69 -30.85 25.13
N HIS A 196 -6.91 -30.46 24.81
CA HIS A 196 -8.11 -30.97 25.48
C HIS A 196 -8.34 -32.47 25.20
N TYR A 197 -8.06 -32.94 23.96
CA TYR A 197 -8.13 -34.35 23.62
C TYR A 197 -7.04 -35.20 24.33
N SER A 198 -5.82 -34.67 24.46
CA SER A 198 -4.73 -35.35 25.17
C SER A 198 -5.00 -35.47 26.68
N GLU A 199 -5.54 -34.43 27.30
CA GLU A 199 -5.94 -34.50 28.72
C GLU A 199 -7.08 -35.48 28.97
N GLN A 200 -8.07 -35.59 28.08
CA GLN A 200 -9.15 -36.55 28.19
C GLN A 200 -8.67 -38.01 28.00
N LEU A 201 -7.72 -38.24 27.10
CA LEU A 201 -7.12 -39.54 26.90
C LEU A 201 -6.31 -39.99 28.13
N THR A 202 -5.53 -39.08 28.72
CA THR A 202 -4.73 -39.38 29.93
C THR A 202 -5.62 -39.71 31.14
N LEU A 203 -6.78 -39.05 31.23
CA LEU A 203 -7.78 -39.34 32.29
C LEU A 203 -8.48 -40.71 32.09
N LEU A 204 -8.67 -41.17 30.85
CA LEU A 204 -9.28 -42.46 30.53
C LEU A 204 -8.30 -43.65 30.70
N GLU A 205 -7.00 -43.43 30.58
CA GLU A 205 -5.96 -44.42 30.82
C GLU A 205 -5.63 -44.59 32.33
N ALA A 206 -6.10 -43.70 33.18
CA ALA A 206 -5.90 -43.70 34.65
C ALA A 206 -7.07 -44.36 35.43
N ILE A 207 -8.10 -44.88 34.76
CA ILE A 207 -9.22 -45.63 35.30
C ILE A 207 -9.11 -47.13 34.93
#